data_a57a383133f426d6589525641a66787c
#
_entry.id   a57a383133f426d6589525641a66787c
#
_cell.length_a   1.000
_cell.length_b   1.000
_cell.length_c   1.000
_cell.angle_alpha   90.00
_cell.angle_beta   90.00
_cell.angle_gamma   90.00
#
_symmetry.space_group_name_H-M   'P 1'
#
loop_
_entity.id
_entity.type
_entity.pdbx_description
1 polymer ?
#
loop_
_entity_poly.entity_id
_entity_poly.type
_entity_poly.pdbx_seq_one_letter_code
_entity_poly.pdbx_strand_id
1 'polypeptide(L)'
;MNRPTVDFVDVLEQEGIPTTEAAITEQLEKDVKGAGSQISNDSEMSPFWRWVKAAVVSPVYWLITTLLAKHIMPSLFVATAQRWALDLKAWELDVEPKPAVKMQGNITLTKANSAEESTIVAGAIIQSPLIDGVVYRLFVTRDTVIAAGEATGDVLCEAEFEGQAFNLSAGYYSIIPEEISGIVSAENKPDYITTLGADIESDDELALRLQNAFTSSGAWHIDDVYRSIITDVAGIRSDNVFFKNTGEVEPGTATAYILMEVGQAPQNILDQLNTHIMTDGHHGHGDT
;
A
#
# COMPACT_ATOMS: atom_id res chain seq x y z
N MET A 1 0.11 10.93 5.06
CA MET A 1 -0.95 11.62 5.86
C MET A 1 -1.65 10.54 6.67
N ASN A 2 -1.78 10.67 7.98
CA ASN A 2 -2.46 9.65 8.78
C ASN A 2 -3.98 9.79 8.63
N ARG A 3 -4.68 8.66 8.53
CA ARG A 3 -6.15 8.62 8.51
C ARG A 3 -6.71 9.16 9.83
N PRO A 4 -7.81 9.92 9.80
CA PRO A 4 -8.43 10.42 11.03
C PRO A 4 -9.00 9.26 11.86
N THR A 5 -8.81 9.34 13.19
CA THR A 5 -9.46 8.43 14.13
C THR A 5 -10.73 9.10 14.62
N VAL A 6 -11.87 8.44 14.39
CA VAL A 6 -13.19 8.95 14.79
C VAL A 6 -13.83 7.95 15.74
N ASP A 7 -14.26 8.40 16.91
CA ASP A 7 -15.14 7.62 17.79
C ASP A 7 -16.61 7.85 17.39
N PHE A 8 -17.16 6.89 16.69
CA PHE A 8 -18.54 7.00 16.21
C PHE A 8 -19.58 6.78 17.34
N VAL A 9 -19.20 6.23 18.49
CA VAL A 9 -20.07 6.17 19.66
C VAL A 9 -20.28 7.58 20.21
N ASP A 10 -19.20 8.36 20.34
CA ASP A 10 -19.27 9.76 20.75
C ASP A 10 -20.09 10.60 19.76
N VAL A 11 -19.94 10.35 18.46
CA VAL A 11 -20.73 11.06 17.42
C VAL A 11 -22.22 10.76 17.60
N LEU A 12 -22.60 9.50 17.79
CA LEU A 12 -23.99 9.11 18.01
C LEU A 12 -24.57 9.73 19.29
N GLU A 13 -23.77 9.80 20.35
CA GLU A 13 -24.16 10.42 21.61
C GLU A 13 -24.40 11.93 21.45
N GLN A 14 -23.55 12.63 20.74
CA GLN A 14 -23.70 14.05 20.40
C GLN A 14 -24.97 14.33 19.58
N GLU A 15 -25.36 13.38 18.71
CA GLU A 15 -26.61 13.46 17.94
C GLU A 15 -27.85 13.03 18.76
N GLY A 16 -27.67 12.75 20.03
CA GLY A 16 -28.78 12.41 20.96
C GLY A 16 -29.26 10.96 20.90
N ILE A 17 -28.48 10.07 20.27
CA ILE A 17 -28.77 8.64 20.22
C ILE A 17 -28.27 8.00 21.52
N PRO A 18 -29.07 7.21 22.24
CA PRO A 18 -28.64 6.59 23.49
C PRO A 18 -27.58 5.50 23.20
N THR A 19 -26.37 5.68 23.72
CA THR A 19 -25.22 4.81 23.52
C THR A 19 -24.87 3.92 24.70
N THR A 20 -25.61 4.03 25.81
CA THR A 20 -25.45 3.19 27.02
C THR A 20 -26.70 2.41 27.33
N GLU A 21 -26.54 1.23 27.97
CA GLU A 21 -27.71 0.43 28.41
C GLU A 21 -28.63 1.23 29.33
N ALA A 22 -28.07 2.10 30.18
CA ALA A 22 -28.86 2.96 31.07
C ALA A 22 -29.72 3.96 30.29
N ALA A 23 -29.15 4.66 29.32
CA ALA A 23 -29.87 5.63 28.48
C ALA A 23 -30.94 4.94 27.62
N ILE A 24 -30.63 3.75 27.05
CA ILE A 24 -31.59 2.95 26.27
C ILE A 24 -32.74 2.50 27.18
N THR A 25 -32.45 2.10 28.43
CA THR A 25 -33.47 1.72 29.41
C THR A 25 -34.37 2.89 29.74
N GLU A 26 -33.80 4.08 30.00
CA GLU A 26 -34.58 5.31 30.30
C GLU A 26 -35.47 5.68 29.11
N GLN A 27 -34.96 5.61 27.88
CA GLN A 27 -35.76 5.86 26.69
C GLN A 27 -36.91 4.85 26.56
N LEU A 28 -36.62 3.54 26.76
CA LEU A 28 -37.65 2.50 26.76
C LEU A 28 -38.74 2.74 27.79
N GLU A 29 -38.38 3.11 29.04
CA GLU A 29 -39.34 3.43 30.10
C GLU A 29 -40.22 4.63 29.73
N LYS A 30 -39.63 5.68 29.16
CA LYS A 30 -40.32 6.85 28.65
C LYS A 30 -41.32 6.48 27.54
N ASP A 31 -40.91 5.64 26.59
CA ASP A 31 -41.75 5.21 25.48
C ASP A 31 -42.91 4.33 25.93
N VAL A 32 -42.68 3.42 26.89
CA VAL A 32 -43.69 2.56 27.48
C VAL A 32 -44.72 3.39 28.25
N LYS A 33 -44.29 4.40 29.03
CA LYS A 33 -45.18 5.35 29.70
C LYS A 33 -45.97 6.19 28.71
N GLY A 34 -45.29 6.69 27.65
CA GLY A 34 -45.93 7.47 26.58
C GLY A 34 -46.98 6.70 25.79
N ALA A 35 -46.82 5.39 25.66
CA ALA A 35 -47.79 4.48 25.03
C ALA A 35 -49.04 4.20 25.89
N GLY A 36 -49.12 4.79 27.09
CA GLY A 36 -50.26 4.60 27.97
C GLY A 36 -50.32 3.21 28.63
N SER A 37 -49.20 2.50 28.70
CA SER A 37 -49.13 1.17 29.33
C SER A 37 -49.47 1.27 30.82
N GLN A 38 -50.35 0.36 31.28
CA GLN A 38 -50.71 0.22 32.71
C GLN A 38 -49.74 -0.74 33.45
N ILE A 39 -48.72 -1.25 32.75
CA ILE A 39 -47.71 -2.13 33.34
C ILE A 39 -46.73 -1.23 34.12
N SER A 40 -46.90 -1.21 35.44
CA SER A 40 -46.10 -0.38 36.37
C SER A 40 -45.00 -1.17 37.10
N ASN A 41 -44.74 -2.40 36.72
CA ASN A 41 -43.76 -3.26 37.38
C ASN A 41 -42.34 -3.06 36.76
N ASP A 42 -41.83 -1.84 36.93
CA ASP A 42 -40.51 -1.38 36.46
C ASP A 42 -39.37 -1.62 37.50
N SER A 43 -39.69 -2.36 38.57
CA SER A 43 -38.71 -2.70 39.59
C SER A 43 -37.57 -3.54 39.01
N GLU A 44 -36.33 -3.19 39.30
CA GLU A 44 -35.15 -3.97 38.95
C GLU A 44 -35.17 -5.42 39.46
N MET A 45 -35.96 -5.67 40.51
CA MET A 45 -36.16 -7.02 41.07
C MET A 45 -37.22 -7.83 40.32
N SER A 46 -38.01 -7.22 39.43
CA SER A 46 -39.03 -7.91 38.64
C SER A 46 -38.40 -8.85 37.62
N PRO A 47 -38.69 -10.17 37.63
CA PRO A 47 -38.21 -11.09 36.62
C PRO A 47 -38.69 -10.73 35.22
N PHE A 48 -39.92 -10.21 35.10
CA PHE A 48 -40.48 -9.76 33.83
C PHE A 48 -39.70 -8.55 33.27
N TRP A 49 -39.42 -7.54 34.11
CA TRP A 49 -38.67 -6.37 33.68
C TRP A 49 -37.22 -6.71 33.29
N ARG A 50 -36.58 -7.60 34.02
CA ARG A 50 -35.24 -8.12 33.64
C ARG A 50 -35.27 -8.85 32.32
N TRP A 51 -36.34 -9.61 32.03
CA TRP A 51 -36.48 -10.27 30.72
C TRP A 51 -36.69 -9.22 29.62
N VAL A 52 -37.53 -8.20 29.82
CA VAL A 52 -37.73 -7.10 28.83
C VAL A 52 -36.41 -6.36 28.56
N LYS A 53 -35.65 -6.01 29.62
CA LYS A 53 -34.33 -5.40 29.46
C LYS A 53 -33.39 -6.29 28.63
N ALA A 54 -33.28 -7.55 28.94
CA ALA A 54 -32.43 -8.48 28.22
C ALA A 54 -32.89 -8.70 26.77
N ALA A 55 -34.18 -8.70 26.52
CA ALA A 55 -34.73 -8.93 25.16
C ALA A 55 -34.72 -7.70 24.26
N VAL A 56 -34.73 -6.49 24.84
CA VAL A 56 -34.78 -5.23 24.07
C VAL A 56 -33.53 -4.41 24.25
N VAL A 57 -33.11 -4.11 25.48
CA VAL A 57 -32.00 -3.18 25.73
C VAL A 57 -30.67 -3.75 25.24
N SER A 58 -30.37 -5.01 25.57
CA SER A 58 -29.09 -5.61 25.16
C SER A 58 -28.92 -5.74 23.64
N PRO A 59 -29.90 -6.22 22.85
CA PRO A 59 -29.82 -6.21 21.40
C PRO A 59 -29.70 -4.80 20.80
N VAL A 60 -30.45 -3.82 21.30
CA VAL A 60 -30.41 -2.43 20.85
C VAL A 60 -29.04 -1.82 21.16
N TYR A 61 -28.52 -2.02 22.35
CA TYR A 61 -27.17 -1.61 22.71
C TYR A 61 -26.12 -2.19 21.77
N TRP A 62 -26.18 -3.49 21.48
CA TRP A 62 -25.29 -4.14 20.55
C TRP A 62 -25.43 -3.58 19.14
N LEU A 63 -26.65 -3.35 18.65
CA LEU A 63 -26.90 -2.75 17.33
C LEU A 63 -26.29 -1.35 17.21
N ILE A 64 -26.42 -0.51 18.24
CA ILE A 64 -25.90 0.85 18.21
C ILE A 64 -24.37 0.85 18.36
N THR A 65 -23.85 0.22 19.39
CA THR A 65 -22.43 0.34 19.75
C THR A 65 -21.51 -0.57 18.94
N THR A 66 -22.03 -1.69 18.45
CA THR A 66 -21.25 -2.66 17.69
C THR A 66 -21.56 -2.58 16.21
N LEU A 67 -22.78 -2.85 15.80
CA LEU A 67 -23.11 -2.92 14.38
C LEU A 67 -23.02 -1.52 13.73
N LEU A 68 -23.70 -0.51 14.29
CA LEU A 68 -23.74 0.82 13.69
C LEU A 68 -22.39 1.56 13.87
N ALA A 69 -21.92 1.73 15.09
CA ALA A 69 -20.75 2.55 15.37
C ALA A 69 -19.42 1.93 14.92
N LYS A 70 -19.25 0.59 15.02
CA LYS A 70 -17.97 -0.07 14.71
C LYS A 70 -17.88 -0.69 13.31
N HIS A 71 -19.02 -0.99 12.67
CA HIS A 71 -19.02 -1.66 11.37
C HIS A 71 -19.64 -0.81 10.25
N ILE A 72 -20.80 -0.20 10.48
CA ILE A 72 -21.50 0.53 9.41
C ILE A 72 -20.92 1.93 9.22
N MET A 73 -20.91 2.76 10.25
CA MET A 73 -20.49 4.16 10.12
C MET A 73 -19.03 4.32 9.63
N PRO A 74 -18.06 3.55 10.13
CA PRO A 74 -16.70 3.62 9.59
C PRO A 74 -16.63 3.30 8.11
N SER A 75 -17.45 2.36 7.61
CA SER A 75 -17.43 1.94 6.21
C SER A 75 -18.01 2.98 5.23
N LEU A 76 -18.74 3.99 5.71
CA LEU A 76 -19.30 5.05 4.88
C LEU A 76 -18.23 5.99 4.31
N PHE A 77 -17.12 6.18 5.00
CA PHE A 77 -16.08 7.14 4.65
C PHE A 77 -14.78 6.44 4.31
N VAL A 78 -14.13 6.82 3.20
CA VAL A 78 -12.79 6.33 2.84
C VAL A 78 -11.80 6.48 4.00
N ALA A 79 -11.91 7.60 4.72
CA ALA A 79 -11.01 7.93 5.82
C ALA A 79 -11.04 6.91 7.00
N THR A 80 -12.14 6.19 7.21
CA THR A 80 -12.31 5.28 8.35
C THR A 80 -12.68 3.86 7.93
N ALA A 81 -12.88 3.61 6.64
CA ALA A 81 -13.31 2.33 6.10
C ALA A 81 -12.27 1.22 6.36
N GLN A 82 -12.76 0.02 6.64
CA GLN A 82 -11.96 -1.21 6.70
C GLN A 82 -11.74 -1.77 5.30
N ARG A 83 -10.80 -2.71 5.15
CA ARG A 83 -10.38 -3.28 3.88
C ARG A 83 -11.53 -3.66 2.94
N TRP A 84 -12.48 -4.44 3.40
CA TRP A 84 -13.61 -4.88 2.56
C TRP A 84 -14.42 -3.72 1.97
N ALA A 85 -14.57 -2.62 2.73
CA ALA A 85 -15.30 -1.44 2.25
C ALA A 85 -14.43 -0.56 1.34
N LEU A 86 -13.11 -0.53 1.59
CA LEU A 86 -12.15 0.12 0.69
C LEU A 86 -12.08 -0.58 -0.66
N ASP A 87 -12.09 -1.92 -0.68
CA ASP A 87 -12.08 -2.70 -1.93
C ASP A 87 -13.33 -2.41 -2.79
N LEU A 88 -14.51 -2.27 -2.17
CA LEU A 88 -15.72 -1.88 -2.90
C LEU A 88 -15.65 -0.44 -3.44
N LYS A 89 -15.11 0.49 -2.65
CA LYS A 89 -14.90 1.88 -3.09
C LYS A 89 -13.83 1.98 -4.18
N ALA A 90 -12.81 1.12 -4.12
CA ALA A 90 -11.79 1.01 -5.15
C ALA A 90 -12.43 0.57 -6.48
N TRP A 91 -13.29 -0.45 -6.45
CA TRP A 91 -14.03 -0.89 -7.61
C TRP A 91 -14.94 0.21 -8.20
N GLU A 92 -15.62 1.02 -7.36
CA GLU A 92 -16.46 2.14 -7.80
C GLU A 92 -15.67 3.22 -8.56
N LEU A 93 -14.37 3.34 -8.28
CA LEU A 93 -13.49 4.34 -8.88
C LEU A 93 -12.55 3.76 -9.94
N ASP A 94 -12.74 2.48 -10.32
CA ASP A 94 -11.85 1.76 -11.25
C ASP A 94 -10.38 1.74 -10.78
N VAL A 95 -10.18 1.63 -9.47
CA VAL A 95 -8.88 1.53 -8.81
C VAL A 95 -8.66 0.11 -8.33
N GLU A 96 -7.65 -0.57 -8.85
CA GLU A 96 -7.27 -1.90 -8.36
C GLU A 96 -6.33 -1.79 -7.16
N PRO A 97 -6.59 -2.53 -6.04
CA PRO A 97 -5.65 -2.65 -4.95
C PRO A 97 -4.33 -3.27 -5.42
N LYS A 98 -3.21 -2.70 -5.00
CA LYS A 98 -1.89 -3.17 -5.42
C LYS A 98 -1.51 -4.47 -4.70
N PRO A 99 -1.18 -5.53 -5.46
CA PRO A 99 -0.62 -6.75 -4.87
C PRO A 99 0.81 -6.51 -4.38
N ALA A 100 1.30 -7.41 -3.55
CA ALA A 100 2.72 -7.51 -3.28
C ALA A 100 3.49 -7.92 -4.55
N VAL A 101 4.71 -7.42 -4.69
CA VAL A 101 5.55 -7.61 -5.87
C VAL A 101 6.94 -8.07 -5.45
N LYS A 102 7.49 -9.06 -6.15
CA LYS A 102 8.89 -9.46 -6.00
C LYS A 102 9.81 -8.50 -6.73
N MET A 103 10.89 -8.10 -6.07
CA MET A 103 11.94 -7.33 -6.72
C MET A 103 12.59 -8.16 -7.83
N GLN A 104 12.81 -7.56 -9.00
CA GLN A 104 13.65 -8.11 -10.06
C GLN A 104 14.77 -7.12 -10.38
N GLY A 105 15.94 -7.67 -10.71
CA GLY A 105 17.08 -6.84 -11.02
C GLY A 105 18.21 -7.60 -11.67
N ASN A 106 19.10 -6.85 -12.33
CA ASN A 106 20.26 -7.38 -13.04
C ASN A 106 21.47 -7.38 -12.11
N ILE A 107 21.99 -8.55 -11.79
CA ILE A 107 23.20 -8.72 -10.98
C ILE A 107 24.39 -8.99 -11.91
N THR A 108 25.45 -8.22 -11.75
CA THR A 108 26.68 -8.41 -12.52
C THR A 108 27.53 -9.48 -11.86
N LEU A 109 27.84 -10.53 -12.61
CA LEU A 109 28.76 -11.59 -12.23
C LEU A 109 30.12 -11.39 -12.88
N THR A 110 31.22 -11.61 -12.15
CA THR A 110 32.59 -11.53 -12.65
C THR A 110 33.16 -12.95 -12.77
N LYS A 111 33.74 -13.24 -13.92
CA LYS A 111 34.36 -14.54 -14.21
C LYS A 111 35.78 -14.62 -13.63
N ALA A 112 36.18 -15.84 -13.24
CA ALA A 112 37.56 -16.17 -12.87
C ALA A 112 38.50 -16.09 -14.06
N ASN A 113 38.03 -16.55 -15.23
CA ASN A 113 38.79 -16.55 -16.50
C ASN A 113 37.87 -16.01 -17.60
N SER A 114 38.22 -14.84 -18.14
CA SER A 114 37.45 -14.23 -19.26
C SER A 114 37.53 -15.01 -20.56
N ALA A 115 38.58 -15.83 -20.76
CA ALA A 115 38.77 -16.59 -21.98
C ALA A 115 37.83 -17.80 -22.14
N GLU A 116 37.23 -18.25 -21.03
CA GLU A 116 36.31 -19.38 -21.02
C GLU A 116 34.85 -18.92 -20.98
N GLU A 117 33.96 -19.72 -21.52
CA GLU A 117 32.51 -19.53 -21.37
C GLU A 117 32.05 -19.97 -19.98
N SER A 118 31.13 -19.24 -19.39
CA SER A 118 30.51 -19.60 -18.10
C SER A 118 29.00 -19.65 -18.22
N THR A 119 28.39 -20.76 -17.86
CA THR A 119 26.93 -20.94 -17.84
C THR A 119 26.41 -20.84 -16.42
N ILE A 120 25.50 -19.91 -16.20
CA ILE A 120 24.78 -19.71 -14.95
C ILE A 120 23.41 -20.33 -15.09
N VAL A 121 23.09 -21.30 -14.25
CA VAL A 121 21.80 -21.99 -14.30
C VAL A 121 20.71 -21.21 -13.55
N ALA A 122 19.49 -21.32 -14.02
CA ALA A 122 18.31 -20.82 -13.29
C ALA A 122 18.23 -21.43 -11.90
N GLY A 123 17.87 -20.61 -10.92
CA GLY A 123 17.82 -21.01 -9.50
C GLY A 123 19.14 -20.81 -8.74
N ALA A 124 20.24 -20.42 -9.41
CA ALA A 124 21.46 -20.02 -8.71
C ALA A 124 21.16 -18.84 -7.74
N ILE A 125 21.78 -18.89 -6.55
CA ILE A 125 21.46 -17.97 -5.46
C ILE A 125 22.55 -16.89 -5.35
N ILE A 126 22.11 -15.65 -5.27
CA ILE A 126 22.92 -14.48 -4.89
C ILE A 126 22.26 -13.85 -3.67
N GLN A 127 23.04 -13.51 -2.63
CA GLN A 127 22.48 -13.01 -1.40
C GLN A 127 23.23 -11.81 -0.85
N SER A 128 22.55 -11.09 0.07
CA SER A 128 23.16 -10.05 0.88
C SER A 128 23.97 -10.62 2.04
N PRO A 129 24.86 -9.84 2.69
CA PRO A 129 25.31 -10.14 4.04
C PRO A 129 24.11 -10.13 5.01
N LEU A 130 24.36 -10.54 6.26
CA LEU A 130 23.37 -10.46 7.32
C LEU A 130 23.07 -8.99 7.63
N ILE A 131 21.83 -8.55 7.44
CA ILE A 131 21.34 -7.19 7.71
C ILE A 131 20.24 -7.32 8.75
N ASP A 132 20.42 -6.78 9.93
CA ASP A 132 19.47 -6.83 11.05
C ASP A 132 18.92 -8.25 11.35
N GLY A 133 19.76 -9.26 11.19
CA GLY A 133 19.40 -10.67 11.43
C GLY A 133 18.74 -11.37 10.24
N VAL A 134 18.58 -10.70 9.11
CA VAL A 134 17.97 -11.24 7.89
C VAL A 134 18.98 -11.30 6.76
N VAL A 135 18.93 -12.38 5.96
CA VAL A 135 19.69 -12.52 4.70
C VAL A 135 18.68 -12.45 3.56
N TYR A 136 18.85 -11.52 2.65
CA TYR A 136 18.01 -11.33 1.46
C TYR A 136 18.60 -12.14 0.32
N ARG A 137 17.79 -13.02 -0.29
CA ARG A 137 18.22 -13.90 -1.38
C ARG A 137 17.52 -13.54 -2.68
N LEU A 138 18.30 -13.62 -3.75
CA LEU A 138 17.83 -13.53 -5.12
C LEU A 138 18.11 -14.84 -5.83
N PHE A 139 17.21 -15.22 -6.73
CA PHE A 139 17.35 -16.39 -7.59
C PHE A 139 17.50 -15.95 -9.04
N VAL A 140 18.47 -16.53 -9.74
CA VAL A 140 18.61 -16.35 -11.19
C VAL A 140 17.37 -16.92 -11.87
N THR A 141 16.70 -16.12 -12.71
CA THR A 141 15.39 -16.47 -13.29
C THR A 141 15.47 -17.41 -14.47
N ARG A 142 16.61 -17.40 -15.22
CA ARG A 142 16.81 -18.19 -16.43
C ARG A 142 18.28 -18.53 -16.63
N ASP A 143 18.55 -19.61 -17.35
CA ASP A 143 19.88 -19.95 -17.77
C ASP A 143 20.49 -18.80 -18.58
N THR A 144 21.68 -18.39 -18.20
CA THR A 144 22.41 -17.28 -18.85
C THR A 144 23.83 -17.71 -19.12
N VAL A 145 24.33 -17.40 -20.31
CA VAL A 145 25.70 -17.69 -20.73
C VAL A 145 26.47 -16.38 -20.82
N ILE A 146 27.63 -16.33 -20.15
CA ILE A 146 28.61 -15.24 -20.33
C ILE A 146 29.66 -15.74 -21.31
N ALA A 147 29.69 -15.15 -22.47
CA ALA A 147 30.54 -15.62 -23.60
C ALA A 147 32.03 -15.55 -23.29
N ALA A 148 32.82 -16.37 -23.98
CA ALA A 148 34.27 -16.25 -23.97
C ALA A 148 34.70 -14.88 -24.50
N GLY A 149 35.66 -14.24 -23.83
CA GLY A 149 36.12 -12.88 -24.11
C GLY A 149 35.47 -11.80 -23.22
N GLU A 150 34.37 -12.08 -22.57
CA GLU A 150 33.72 -11.19 -21.62
C GLU A 150 34.19 -11.49 -20.19
N ALA A 151 34.61 -10.47 -19.45
CA ALA A 151 35.05 -10.60 -18.07
C ALA A 151 33.89 -10.59 -17.06
N THR A 152 32.80 -9.93 -17.44
CA THR A 152 31.58 -9.79 -16.60
C THR A 152 30.35 -10.04 -17.45
N GLY A 153 29.24 -10.42 -16.82
CA GLY A 153 27.93 -10.52 -17.46
C GLY A 153 26.80 -10.27 -16.46
N ASP A 154 25.70 -9.77 -16.97
CA ASP A 154 24.54 -9.47 -16.15
C ASP A 154 23.54 -10.64 -16.19
N VAL A 155 23.01 -11.03 -15.04
CA VAL A 155 21.99 -12.05 -14.90
C VAL A 155 20.74 -11.47 -14.25
N LEU A 156 19.59 -11.74 -14.84
CA LEU A 156 18.31 -11.33 -14.25
C LEU A 156 17.98 -12.21 -13.06
N CYS A 157 17.80 -11.58 -11.91
CA CYS A 157 17.45 -12.24 -10.66
C CYS A 157 16.11 -11.74 -10.16
N GLU A 158 15.42 -12.60 -9.39
CA GLU A 158 14.16 -12.31 -8.71
C GLU A 158 14.31 -12.58 -7.21
N ALA A 159 13.67 -11.77 -6.38
CA ALA A 159 13.68 -11.92 -4.94
C ALA A 159 12.99 -13.23 -4.47
N GLU A 160 13.48 -13.80 -3.37
CA GLU A 160 12.90 -14.98 -2.73
C GLU A 160 11.43 -14.76 -2.35
N PHE A 161 11.15 -13.59 -1.77
CA PHE A 161 9.80 -13.18 -1.36
C PHE A 161 9.45 -11.82 -1.95
N GLU A 162 8.17 -11.52 -1.92
CA GLU A 162 7.64 -10.21 -2.19
C GLU A 162 8.04 -9.22 -1.09
N GLY A 163 8.05 -7.94 -1.41
CA GLY A 163 8.27 -6.88 -0.43
C GLY A 163 9.38 -5.91 -0.80
N GLN A 164 9.23 -4.70 -0.29
CA GLN A 164 10.17 -3.60 -0.51
C GLN A 164 11.54 -3.80 0.16
N ALA A 165 11.61 -4.67 1.19
CA ALA A 165 12.85 -4.97 1.90
C ALA A 165 13.95 -5.55 1.00
N PHE A 166 13.58 -6.12 -0.15
CA PHE A 166 14.52 -6.65 -1.14
C PHE A 166 15.12 -5.56 -2.06
N ASN A 167 14.64 -4.32 -2.01
CA ASN A 167 15.17 -3.20 -2.80
C ASN A 167 16.45 -2.62 -2.18
N LEU A 168 17.47 -3.46 -1.99
CA LEU A 168 18.71 -3.05 -1.35
C LEU A 168 19.52 -2.10 -2.24
N SER A 169 20.31 -1.25 -1.62
CA SER A 169 21.24 -0.37 -2.34
C SER A 169 22.34 -1.14 -3.08
N ALA A 170 23.01 -0.48 -4.00
CA ALA A 170 24.13 -1.04 -4.75
C ALA A 170 25.22 -1.62 -3.81
N GLY A 171 25.81 -2.76 -4.19
CA GLY A 171 26.87 -3.44 -3.46
C GLY A 171 26.40 -4.42 -2.36
N TYR A 172 25.10 -4.45 -2.04
CA TYR A 172 24.60 -5.36 -0.99
C TYR A 172 24.43 -6.80 -1.48
N TYR A 173 24.04 -7.05 -2.73
CA TYR A 173 23.96 -8.40 -3.29
C TYR A 173 25.32 -8.82 -3.83
N SER A 174 26.19 -9.31 -2.94
CA SER A 174 27.61 -9.59 -3.24
C SER A 174 28.07 -10.99 -2.85
N ILE A 175 27.23 -11.80 -2.23
CA ILE A 175 27.59 -13.12 -1.72
C ILE A 175 26.96 -14.19 -2.60
N ILE A 176 27.81 -15.14 -3.07
CA ILE A 176 27.41 -16.35 -3.76
C ILE A 176 27.52 -17.50 -2.75
N PRO A 177 26.41 -17.96 -2.16
CA PRO A 177 26.46 -18.97 -1.07
C PRO A 177 26.84 -20.36 -1.58
N GLU A 178 26.53 -20.65 -2.83
CA GLU A 178 26.87 -21.90 -3.51
C GLU A 178 27.75 -21.58 -4.72
N GLU A 179 28.84 -22.30 -4.87
CA GLU A 179 29.80 -22.05 -5.94
C GLU A 179 29.13 -22.14 -7.33
N ILE A 180 29.24 -21.05 -8.10
CA ILE A 180 28.84 -21.02 -9.51
C ILE A 180 30.11 -21.21 -10.35
N SER A 181 30.14 -22.26 -11.15
CA SER A 181 31.33 -22.63 -11.91
C SER A 181 31.82 -21.46 -12.80
N GLY A 182 33.10 -21.10 -12.62
CA GLY A 182 33.75 -20.04 -13.37
C GLY A 182 33.41 -18.61 -12.91
N ILE A 183 32.62 -18.41 -11.84
CA ILE A 183 32.28 -17.09 -11.29
C ILE A 183 33.01 -16.86 -9.96
N VAL A 184 33.58 -15.67 -9.77
CA VAL A 184 34.33 -15.31 -8.54
C VAL A 184 33.62 -14.28 -7.68
N SER A 185 32.77 -13.43 -8.26
CA SER A 185 32.04 -12.42 -7.48
C SER A 185 30.74 -12.04 -8.15
N ALA A 186 29.81 -11.52 -7.33
CA ALA A 186 28.56 -10.91 -7.73
C ALA A 186 28.52 -9.48 -7.20
N GLU A 187 27.88 -8.58 -7.92
CA GLU A 187 27.66 -7.21 -7.49
C GLU A 187 26.38 -6.67 -8.12
N ASN A 188 25.53 -6.05 -7.31
CA ASN A 188 24.44 -5.24 -7.80
C ASN A 188 24.93 -3.79 -7.98
N LYS A 189 24.99 -3.33 -9.21
CA LYS A 189 25.38 -1.96 -9.58
C LYS A 189 24.27 -0.96 -9.26
N PRO A 190 24.55 0.35 -9.26
CA PRO A 190 23.50 1.35 -9.34
C PRO A 190 22.52 1.03 -10.49
N ASP A 191 21.24 1.30 -10.29
CA ASP A 191 20.18 1.07 -11.30
C ASP A 191 19.98 -0.41 -11.72
N TYR A 192 20.41 -1.37 -10.89
CA TYR A 192 20.23 -2.80 -11.17
C TYR A 192 18.76 -3.26 -11.12
N ILE A 193 17.88 -2.55 -10.38
CA ILE A 193 16.48 -2.91 -10.20
C ILE A 193 15.73 -2.65 -11.51
N THR A 194 15.08 -3.67 -12.04
CA THR A 194 14.19 -3.56 -13.20
C THR A 194 12.73 -3.53 -12.81
N THR A 195 12.39 -4.16 -11.66
CA THR A 195 11.06 -4.11 -11.06
C THR A 195 11.23 -3.93 -9.56
N LEU A 196 10.59 -2.91 -9.00
CA LEU A 196 10.61 -2.66 -7.56
C LEU A 196 9.85 -3.76 -6.82
N GLY A 197 10.44 -4.28 -5.75
CA GLY A 197 9.72 -5.07 -4.76
C GLY A 197 8.78 -4.18 -3.97
N ALA A 198 7.57 -4.67 -3.73
CA ALA A 198 6.56 -3.94 -2.98
C ALA A 198 5.81 -4.88 -2.05
N ASP A 199 5.47 -4.37 -0.88
CA ASP A 199 4.54 -5.04 0.03
C ASP A 199 3.10 -4.92 -0.52
N ILE A 200 2.21 -5.76 -0.02
CA ILE A 200 0.79 -5.60 -0.33
C ILE A 200 0.31 -4.23 0.17
N GLU A 201 -0.43 -3.53 -0.67
CA GLU A 201 -0.96 -2.21 -0.33
C GLU A 201 -1.75 -2.23 0.97
N SER A 202 -1.36 -1.40 1.93
CA SER A 202 -2.05 -1.25 3.21
C SER A 202 -3.40 -0.53 3.04
N ASP A 203 -4.27 -0.65 4.04
CA ASP A 203 -5.55 0.07 4.05
C ASP A 203 -5.37 1.59 4.02
N ASP A 204 -4.30 2.10 4.64
CA ASP A 204 -3.99 3.53 4.68
C ASP A 204 -3.53 4.03 3.30
N GLU A 205 -2.71 3.25 2.59
CA GLU A 205 -2.27 3.56 1.23
C GLU A 205 -3.42 3.54 0.24
N LEU A 206 -4.26 2.49 0.29
CA LEU A 206 -5.43 2.38 -0.56
C LEU A 206 -6.40 3.54 -0.30
N ALA A 207 -6.68 3.88 0.97
CA ALA A 207 -7.53 5.01 1.32
C ALA A 207 -6.99 6.34 0.78
N LEU A 208 -5.68 6.56 0.84
CA LEU A 208 -5.03 7.75 0.30
C LEU A 208 -5.13 7.81 -1.24
N ARG A 209 -4.93 6.68 -1.92
CA ARG A 209 -5.13 6.59 -3.37
C ARG A 209 -6.58 6.87 -3.78
N LEU A 210 -7.55 6.31 -3.06
CA LEU A 210 -8.96 6.58 -3.31
C LEU A 210 -9.30 8.05 -3.08
N GLN A 211 -8.76 8.69 -2.05
CA GLN A 211 -8.91 10.13 -1.84
C GLN A 211 -8.36 10.93 -3.02
N ASN A 212 -7.17 10.57 -3.51
CA ASN A 212 -6.57 11.22 -4.67
C ASN A 212 -7.37 10.96 -5.96
N ALA A 213 -7.89 9.76 -6.16
CA ALA A 213 -8.73 9.43 -7.32
C ALA A 213 -10.00 10.30 -7.37
N PHE A 214 -10.64 10.59 -6.23
CA PHE A 214 -11.74 11.56 -6.17
C PHE A 214 -11.33 12.96 -6.58
N THR A 215 -10.14 13.39 -6.18
CA THR A 215 -9.62 14.75 -6.49
C THR A 215 -9.19 14.83 -7.95
N SER A 216 -8.63 13.76 -8.50
CA SER A 216 -8.12 13.68 -9.88
C SER A 216 -9.20 13.46 -10.94
N SER A 217 -10.44 13.17 -10.55
CA SER A 217 -11.58 13.03 -11.50
C SER A 217 -11.97 14.33 -12.20
N GLY A 218 -11.29 15.44 -11.89
CA GLY A 218 -11.41 16.71 -12.61
C GLY A 218 -10.74 16.69 -13.99
N ALA A 219 -11.27 17.48 -14.94
CA ALA A 219 -10.75 17.59 -16.31
C ALA A 219 -9.41 18.34 -16.45
N TRP A 220 -8.74 18.66 -15.33
CA TRP A 220 -7.52 19.47 -15.29
C TRP A 220 -6.34 18.64 -14.85
N HIS A 221 -5.21 18.75 -15.56
CA HIS A 221 -3.94 18.13 -15.17
C HIS A 221 -3.32 18.96 -14.02
N ILE A 222 -3.68 18.60 -12.81
CA ILE A 222 -3.16 19.15 -11.56
C ILE A 222 -2.19 18.15 -10.92
N ASP A 223 -1.45 18.57 -9.90
CA ASP A 223 -0.48 17.72 -9.18
C ASP A 223 -1.06 16.37 -8.76
N ASP A 224 -2.34 16.30 -8.40
CA ASP A 224 -2.99 15.06 -7.96
C ASP A 224 -3.18 14.05 -9.10
N VAL A 225 -3.38 14.50 -10.34
CA VAL A 225 -3.44 13.61 -11.52
C VAL A 225 -2.07 12.98 -11.76
N TYR A 226 -1.01 13.79 -11.80
CA TYR A 226 0.36 13.28 -11.96
C TYR A 226 0.78 12.40 -10.78
N ARG A 227 0.37 12.76 -9.56
CA ARG A 227 0.56 11.93 -8.36
C ARG A 227 -0.08 10.57 -8.51
N SER A 228 -1.32 10.50 -9.01
CA SER A 228 -2.01 9.25 -9.28
C SER A 228 -1.23 8.38 -10.27
N ILE A 229 -0.82 8.94 -11.41
CA ILE A 229 -0.06 8.22 -12.45
C ILE A 229 1.28 7.68 -11.89
N ILE A 230 2.02 8.51 -11.15
CA ILE A 230 3.31 8.12 -10.56
C ILE A 230 3.12 7.00 -9.53
N THR A 231 2.08 7.09 -8.74
CA THR A 231 1.82 6.12 -7.67
C THR A 231 1.14 4.84 -8.15
N ASP A 232 0.79 4.71 -9.42
CA ASP A 232 0.38 3.43 -10.00
C ASP A 232 1.54 2.44 -10.13
N VAL A 233 2.78 2.93 -10.11
CA VAL A 233 3.96 2.05 -10.02
C VAL A 233 4.05 1.46 -8.61
N ALA A 234 4.19 0.12 -8.55
CA ALA A 234 4.38 -0.57 -7.27
C ALA A 234 5.62 -0.07 -6.53
N GLY A 235 5.53 0.06 -5.21
CA GLY A 235 6.62 0.55 -4.36
C GLY A 235 6.72 2.07 -4.25
N ILE A 236 5.90 2.85 -4.98
CA ILE A 236 5.82 4.31 -4.83
C ILE A 236 4.54 4.67 -4.08
N ARG A 237 4.70 5.38 -2.97
CA ARG A 237 3.59 5.83 -2.12
C ARG A 237 3.17 7.25 -2.48
N SER A 238 1.88 7.53 -2.39
CA SER A 238 1.30 8.82 -2.73
C SER A 238 1.79 9.97 -1.82
N ASP A 239 2.05 9.70 -0.55
CA ASP A 239 2.58 10.66 0.41
C ASP A 239 4.08 10.94 0.24
N ASN A 240 4.76 10.18 -0.61
CA ASN A 240 6.18 10.31 -0.93
C ASN A 240 6.44 11.00 -2.29
N VAL A 241 5.41 11.53 -2.94
CA VAL A 241 5.52 12.27 -4.20
C VAL A 241 5.27 13.76 -3.96
N PHE A 242 6.27 14.60 -4.25
CA PHE A 242 6.22 16.04 -4.05
C PHE A 242 6.45 16.77 -5.36
N PHE A 243 5.71 17.85 -5.61
CA PHE A 243 5.85 18.65 -6.82
C PHE A 243 6.49 20.01 -6.50
N LYS A 244 7.37 20.44 -7.40
CA LYS A 244 7.89 21.78 -7.43
C LYS A 244 7.53 22.40 -8.77
N ASN A 245 6.71 23.43 -8.74
CA ASN A 245 6.39 24.21 -9.93
C ASN A 245 7.64 24.99 -10.39
N THR A 246 8.06 24.74 -11.60
CA THR A 246 9.19 25.40 -12.26
C THR A 246 8.75 26.41 -13.33
N GLY A 247 7.44 26.64 -13.46
CA GLY A 247 6.83 27.48 -14.48
C GLY A 247 7.26 28.94 -14.49
N GLU A 248 7.90 29.45 -13.41
CA GLU A 248 8.53 30.79 -13.41
C GLU A 248 9.80 30.84 -14.26
N VAL A 249 10.50 29.71 -14.40
CA VAL A 249 11.76 29.60 -15.15
C VAL A 249 11.49 28.99 -16.52
N GLU A 250 10.68 27.94 -16.55
CA GLU A 250 10.29 27.21 -17.77
C GLU A 250 8.77 27.02 -17.75
N PRO A 251 7.99 27.85 -18.43
CA PRO A 251 6.52 27.74 -18.47
C PRO A 251 6.06 26.38 -19.00
N GLY A 252 5.09 25.77 -18.29
CA GLY A 252 4.56 24.45 -18.63
C GLY A 252 5.35 23.28 -18.04
N THR A 253 6.30 23.54 -17.14
CA THR A 253 7.10 22.48 -16.51
C THR A 253 6.86 22.37 -15.00
N ALA A 254 6.94 21.15 -14.48
CA ALA A 254 6.99 20.87 -13.06
C ALA A 254 7.97 19.71 -12.80
N THR A 255 8.61 19.71 -11.64
CA THR A 255 9.48 18.62 -11.23
C THR A 255 8.81 17.82 -10.13
N ALA A 256 8.64 16.51 -10.35
CA ALA A 256 8.21 15.58 -9.32
C ALA A 256 9.41 14.99 -8.58
N TYR A 257 9.39 15.03 -7.25
CA TYR A 257 10.37 14.40 -6.37
C TYR A 257 9.74 13.16 -5.76
N ILE A 258 10.36 12.01 -5.98
CA ILE A 258 9.89 10.72 -5.46
C ILE A 258 10.85 10.28 -4.35
N LEU A 259 10.34 10.14 -3.13
CA LEU A 259 11.07 9.60 -2.00
C LEU A 259 10.79 8.10 -1.88
N MET A 260 11.85 7.30 -1.82
CA MET A 260 11.74 5.87 -1.55
C MET A 260 11.92 5.61 -0.07
N GLU A 261 11.29 4.58 0.48
CA GLU A 261 11.52 4.17 1.87
C GLU A 261 12.91 3.60 2.07
N VAL A 262 13.46 2.98 1.03
CA VAL A 262 14.82 2.43 1.02
C VAL A 262 15.57 2.93 -0.21
N GLY A 263 16.72 3.58 0.01
CA GLY A 263 17.60 4.04 -1.06
C GLY A 263 17.06 5.25 -1.86
N GLN A 264 17.46 5.35 -3.11
CA GLN A 264 17.00 6.36 -4.06
C GLN A 264 16.18 5.67 -5.16
N ALA A 265 15.26 6.41 -5.77
CA ALA A 265 14.52 5.91 -6.92
C ALA A 265 15.50 5.57 -8.06
N PRO A 266 15.50 4.32 -8.58
CA PRO A 266 16.37 3.93 -9.68
C PRO A 266 16.10 4.78 -10.93
N GLN A 267 17.14 5.19 -11.65
CA GLN A 267 17.00 6.07 -12.81
C GLN A 267 16.13 5.45 -13.92
N ASN A 268 16.26 4.14 -14.16
CA ASN A 268 15.43 3.41 -15.13
C ASN A 268 13.93 3.47 -14.80
N ILE A 269 13.54 3.48 -13.52
CA ILE A 269 12.14 3.64 -13.11
C ILE A 269 11.67 5.06 -13.37
N LEU A 270 12.52 6.06 -13.09
CA LEU A 270 12.23 7.46 -13.41
C LEU A 270 12.08 7.68 -14.91
N ASP A 271 12.93 7.05 -15.72
CA ASP A 271 12.86 7.12 -17.18
C ASP A 271 11.59 6.44 -17.72
N GLN A 272 11.17 5.31 -17.16
CA GLN A 272 9.90 4.65 -17.49
C GLN A 272 8.70 5.54 -17.15
N LEU A 273 8.68 6.17 -15.96
CA LEU A 273 7.63 7.10 -15.57
C LEU A 273 7.57 8.31 -16.50
N ASN A 274 8.72 8.91 -16.82
CA ASN A 274 8.78 10.02 -17.76
C ASN A 274 8.26 9.61 -19.15
N THR A 275 8.65 8.44 -19.64
CA THR A 275 8.16 7.92 -20.92
C THR A 275 6.65 7.71 -20.88
N HIS A 276 6.12 7.12 -19.82
CA HIS A 276 4.69 6.90 -19.65
C HIS A 276 3.90 8.21 -19.62
N ILE A 277 4.37 9.20 -18.87
CA ILE A 277 3.70 10.51 -18.78
C ILE A 277 3.80 11.27 -20.12
N MET A 278 4.99 11.39 -20.69
CA MET A 278 5.25 12.27 -21.81
C MET A 278 4.95 11.63 -23.17
N THR A 279 5.29 10.34 -23.36
CA THR A 279 5.20 9.67 -24.66
C THR A 279 3.85 8.99 -24.86
N ASP A 280 3.29 8.39 -23.81
CA ASP A 280 2.02 7.68 -23.87
C ASP A 280 0.80 8.61 -23.77
N GLY A 281 1.04 9.92 -23.61
CA GLY A 281 0.01 10.96 -23.71
C GLY A 281 -0.78 11.22 -22.43
N HIS A 282 -0.19 10.91 -21.27
CA HIS A 282 -0.78 11.17 -19.95
C HIS A 282 -0.44 12.56 -19.39
N HIS A 283 -0.12 13.52 -20.26
CA HIS A 283 0.19 14.89 -19.88
C HIS A 283 -0.84 15.88 -20.43
N GLY A 284 -0.93 17.07 -19.82
CA GLY A 284 -1.78 18.16 -20.27
C GLY A 284 -1.30 18.75 -21.59
N HIS A 285 -2.25 19.34 -22.36
CA HIS A 285 -1.86 20.09 -23.54
C HIS A 285 -1.01 21.30 -23.15
N GLY A 286 0.26 21.30 -23.58
CA GLY A 286 1.23 22.35 -23.29
C GLY A 286 2.16 22.07 -22.10
N ASP A 287 2.01 20.92 -21.44
CA ASP A 287 3.00 20.44 -20.48
C ASP A 287 4.16 19.78 -21.23
N THR A 288 5.39 20.10 -20.80
CA THR A 288 6.64 19.56 -21.35
C THR A 288 7.56 19.08 -20.23
#